data_3074e3efd522c21f1d513ce5b125ce77
#
_entry.id   3074e3efd522c21f1d513ce5b125ce77
#
_cell.length_a   1.000
_cell.length_b   1.000
_cell.length_c   1.000
_cell.angle_alpha   90.00
_cell.angle_beta   90.00
_cell.angle_gamma   90.00
#
_symmetry.space_group_name_H-M   'P 1'
#
loop_
_entity.id
_entity.type
_entity.pdbx_description
1 polymer ?
#
loop_
_entity_poly.entity_id
_entity_poly.type
_entity_poly.pdbx_seq_one_letter_code
_entity_poly.pdbx_strand_id
1 'polypeptide(L)'
;MARKSRKQTAAPMPAPSLYVHVALYIRLSVEDNKKRGCSVENQKLVLNDFLSDKPDFVVYDTYIDNGATGTNFHRPGFQQMLSDIEAGHINCVIVKDLSRLGRNSIDTGYYIEQYFHAHNVRFIAVTDQFDTADSGNLHGGIMLPLKNMINEAYALDIGRKIKAQARQAGSK
;
A
#
# COMPACT_ATOMS: atom_id res chain seq x y z
N MET A 1 14.96 40.40 -37.13
CA MET A 1 14.14 39.17 -37.23
C MET A 1 13.74 38.69 -35.86
N ALA A 2 12.51 38.83 -35.45
CA ALA A 2 12.03 38.51 -34.10
C ALA A 2 11.59 37.05 -34.04
N ARG A 3 12.18 36.27 -33.11
CA ARG A 3 11.91 34.86 -32.88
C ARG A 3 10.60 34.73 -32.06
N LYS A 4 9.51 34.28 -32.70
CA LYS A 4 8.23 34.01 -32.05
C LYS A 4 8.39 32.86 -31.05
N SER A 5 8.29 33.16 -29.76
CA SER A 5 8.20 32.18 -28.66
C SER A 5 6.87 31.40 -28.82
N ARG A 6 6.98 30.10 -29.05
CA ARG A 6 5.86 29.17 -29.11
C ARG A 6 5.40 28.89 -27.69
N LYS A 7 4.31 29.55 -27.24
CA LYS A 7 3.63 29.15 -25.98
C LYS A 7 3.22 27.68 -26.09
N GLN A 8 3.84 26.82 -25.31
CA GLN A 8 3.31 25.49 -25.05
C GLN A 8 2.02 25.66 -24.25
N THR A 9 0.90 25.43 -24.89
CA THR A 9 -0.39 25.26 -24.24
C THR A 9 -0.32 23.96 -23.44
N ALA A 10 -0.31 24.07 -22.11
CA ALA A 10 -0.49 22.92 -21.23
C ALA A 10 -1.79 22.22 -21.63
N ALA A 11 -1.73 20.90 -21.77
CA ALA A 11 -2.92 20.10 -22.02
C ALA A 11 -3.95 20.37 -20.89
N PRO A 12 -5.25 20.48 -21.22
CA PRO A 12 -6.26 20.69 -20.20
C PRO A 12 -6.22 19.54 -19.19
N MET A 13 -6.12 19.87 -17.91
CA MET A 13 -6.27 18.88 -16.85
C MET A 13 -7.63 18.19 -17.01
N PRO A 14 -7.68 16.85 -16.96
CA PRO A 14 -8.95 16.14 -16.99
C PRO A 14 -9.86 16.66 -15.88
N ALA A 15 -11.14 16.88 -16.20
CA ALA A 15 -12.14 17.28 -15.22
C ALA A 15 -12.14 16.29 -14.04
N PRO A 16 -12.33 16.74 -12.79
CA PRO A 16 -12.35 15.84 -11.63
C PRO A 16 -13.42 14.77 -11.88
N SER A 17 -13.01 13.51 -11.93
CA SER A 17 -13.91 12.38 -12.02
C SER A 17 -14.79 12.37 -10.76
N LEU A 18 -16.10 12.24 -10.94
CA LEU A 18 -17.03 12.02 -9.82
C LEU A 18 -16.80 10.68 -9.13
N TYR A 19 -16.04 9.79 -9.76
CA TYR A 19 -15.74 8.46 -9.28
C TYR A 19 -14.31 8.34 -8.79
N VAL A 20 -14.14 7.54 -7.73
CA VAL A 20 -12.85 7.13 -7.21
C VAL A 20 -12.45 5.83 -7.89
N HIS A 21 -11.42 5.88 -8.74
CA HIS A 21 -10.90 4.70 -9.45
C HIS A 21 -9.92 3.95 -8.56
N VAL A 22 -10.33 2.78 -8.11
CA VAL A 22 -9.68 2.02 -7.03
C VAL A 22 -8.80 0.91 -7.58
N ALA A 23 -7.55 0.85 -7.12
CA ALA A 23 -6.71 -0.34 -7.16
C ALA A 23 -6.85 -1.10 -5.84
N LEU A 24 -7.24 -2.36 -5.90
CA LEU A 24 -7.15 -3.26 -4.75
C LEU A 24 -5.79 -3.96 -4.79
N TYR A 25 -4.96 -3.76 -3.76
CA TYR A 25 -3.67 -4.42 -3.70
C TYR A 25 -3.65 -5.50 -2.61
N ILE A 26 -3.31 -6.71 -3.01
CA ILE A 26 -3.31 -7.91 -2.17
C ILE A 26 -1.92 -8.54 -2.22
N ARG A 27 -1.33 -8.79 -1.05
CA ARG A 27 -0.05 -9.47 -0.95
C ARG A 27 -0.10 -10.62 0.06
N LEU A 28 0.48 -11.74 -0.35
CA LEU A 28 0.75 -12.87 0.52
C LEU A 28 2.24 -13.17 0.53
N SER A 29 2.82 -13.32 1.71
CA SER A 29 4.15 -13.91 1.87
C SER A 29 4.04 -15.43 1.99
N VAL A 30 5.19 -16.12 1.81
CA VAL A 30 5.27 -17.58 2.06
C VAL A 30 4.85 -17.94 3.49
N GLU A 31 5.10 -17.05 4.45
CA GLU A 31 4.73 -17.23 5.86
C GLU A 31 3.22 -17.01 6.09
N ASP A 32 2.59 -16.09 5.33
CA ASP A 32 1.17 -15.79 5.42
C ASP A 32 0.32 -16.98 4.93
N ASN A 33 0.81 -17.73 3.93
CA ASN A 33 0.14 -18.94 3.43
C ASN A 33 -0.06 -20.03 4.50
N LYS A 34 0.70 -19.98 5.59
CA LYS A 34 0.60 -20.91 6.73
C LYS A 34 -0.35 -20.44 7.83
N LYS A 35 -0.83 -19.19 7.76
CA LYS A 35 -1.68 -18.60 8.80
C LYS A 35 -3.15 -18.61 8.36
N ARG A 36 -4.05 -19.10 9.23
CA ARG A 36 -5.49 -18.98 9.01
C ARG A 36 -5.88 -17.50 8.92
N GLY A 37 -6.71 -17.16 7.93
CA GLY A 37 -7.25 -15.80 7.72
C GLY A 37 -6.34 -14.84 6.96
N CYS A 38 -5.18 -15.28 6.48
CA CYS A 38 -4.27 -14.46 5.65
C CYS A 38 -4.36 -14.76 4.13
N SER A 39 -5.39 -15.49 3.67
CA SER A 39 -5.55 -15.85 2.26
C SER A 39 -5.90 -14.64 1.39
N VAL A 40 -5.73 -14.80 0.07
CA VAL A 40 -6.21 -13.83 -0.94
C VAL A 40 -7.70 -13.61 -0.79
N GLU A 41 -8.47 -14.70 -0.61
CA GLU A 41 -9.93 -14.66 -0.47
C GLU A 41 -10.36 -13.85 0.76
N ASN A 42 -9.70 -14.03 1.89
CA ASN A 42 -10.00 -13.26 3.10
C ASN A 42 -9.68 -11.77 2.92
N GLN A 43 -8.58 -11.43 2.25
CA GLN A 43 -8.28 -10.03 1.93
C GLN A 43 -9.33 -9.44 0.99
N LYS A 44 -9.73 -10.18 -0.06
CA LYS A 44 -10.82 -9.76 -0.95
C LYS A 44 -12.14 -9.53 -0.23
N LEU A 45 -12.51 -10.42 0.71
CA LEU A 45 -13.72 -10.24 1.50
C LEU A 45 -13.71 -8.93 2.29
N VAL A 46 -12.63 -8.64 3.02
CA VAL A 46 -12.48 -7.40 3.78
C VAL A 46 -12.55 -6.17 2.88
N LEU A 47 -11.89 -6.20 1.72
CA LEU A 47 -11.88 -5.08 0.79
C LEU A 47 -13.25 -4.86 0.12
N ASN A 48 -13.94 -5.93 -0.26
CA ASN A 48 -15.28 -5.84 -0.84
C ASN A 48 -16.32 -5.38 0.19
N ASP A 49 -16.22 -5.84 1.43
CA ASP A 49 -17.08 -5.36 2.53
C ASP A 49 -16.89 -3.85 2.74
N PHE A 50 -15.65 -3.38 2.76
CA PHE A 50 -15.35 -1.95 2.87
C PHE A 50 -15.93 -1.13 1.70
N LEU A 51 -16.00 -1.68 0.50
CA LEU A 51 -16.52 -1.01 -0.69
C LEU A 51 -18.04 -1.06 -0.80
N SER A 52 -18.71 -1.96 -0.09
CA SER A 52 -20.15 -2.25 -0.26
C SER A 52 -21.06 -1.04 -0.02
N ASP A 53 -20.64 -0.12 0.82
CA ASP A 53 -21.36 1.13 1.18
C ASP A 53 -20.81 2.38 0.47
N LYS A 54 -19.92 2.22 -0.53
CA LYS A 54 -19.24 3.32 -1.24
C LYS A 54 -19.51 3.28 -2.75
N PRO A 55 -20.68 3.74 -3.21
CA PRO A 55 -21.09 3.64 -4.62
C PRO A 55 -20.22 4.46 -5.59
N ASP A 56 -19.50 5.45 -5.10
CA ASP A 56 -18.57 6.32 -5.85
C ASP A 56 -17.19 5.67 -6.06
N PHE A 57 -16.90 4.56 -5.36
CA PHE A 57 -15.67 3.81 -5.50
C PHE A 57 -15.84 2.75 -6.59
N VAL A 58 -15.13 2.91 -7.71
CA VAL A 58 -15.16 1.98 -8.83
C VAL A 58 -13.83 1.23 -8.88
N VAL A 59 -13.87 -0.09 -8.71
CA VAL A 59 -12.66 -0.92 -8.80
C VAL A 59 -12.18 -0.94 -10.23
N TYR A 60 -10.97 -0.40 -10.46
CA TYR A 60 -10.29 -0.46 -11.75
C TYR A 60 -9.68 -1.85 -11.96
N ASP A 61 -8.86 -2.31 -11.00
CA ASP A 61 -8.27 -3.65 -11.05
C ASP A 61 -7.86 -4.14 -9.64
N THR A 62 -7.56 -5.45 -9.56
CA THR A 62 -7.06 -6.12 -8.35
C THR A 62 -5.68 -6.71 -8.62
N TYR A 63 -4.65 -6.14 -7.99
CA TYR A 63 -3.25 -6.53 -8.13
C TYR A 63 -2.88 -7.50 -7.02
N ILE A 64 -2.33 -8.66 -7.40
CA ILE A 64 -2.04 -9.75 -6.45
C ILE A 64 -0.58 -10.17 -6.58
N ASP A 65 0.16 -10.09 -5.46
CA ASP A 65 1.50 -10.63 -5.33
C ASP A 65 1.51 -11.78 -4.33
N ASN A 66 1.59 -13.00 -4.81
CA ASN A 66 1.63 -14.21 -4.01
C ASN A 66 3.06 -14.74 -3.88
N GLY A 67 3.47 -15.09 -2.66
CA GLY A 67 4.83 -15.56 -2.37
C GLY A 67 5.91 -14.45 -2.31
N ALA A 68 5.51 -13.19 -2.49
CA ALA A 68 6.43 -12.06 -2.45
C ALA A 68 6.82 -11.70 -1.01
N THR A 69 8.10 -11.40 -0.79
CA THR A 69 8.57 -10.89 0.50
C THR A 69 8.06 -9.47 0.72
N GLY A 70 7.78 -9.11 1.97
CA GLY A 70 7.37 -7.74 2.32
C GLY A 70 8.53 -6.74 2.36
N THR A 71 9.76 -7.17 2.03
CA THR A 71 10.99 -6.39 2.22
C THR A 71 11.42 -5.60 1.00
N ASN A 72 10.91 -5.90 -0.18
CA ASN A 72 11.16 -5.14 -1.41
C ASN A 72 9.85 -4.86 -2.17
N PHE A 73 9.90 -3.91 -3.11
CA PHE A 73 8.78 -3.50 -3.95
C PHE A 73 8.93 -3.95 -5.41
N HIS A 74 9.94 -4.78 -5.72
CA HIS A 74 10.11 -5.42 -7.04
C HIS A 74 9.16 -6.62 -7.18
N ARG A 75 7.85 -6.33 -7.24
CA ARG A 75 6.77 -7.31 -7.32
C ARG A 75 5.96 -7.03 -8.56
N PRO A 76 5.65 -8.04 -9.39
CA PRO A 76 4.96 -7.82 -10.66
C PRO A 76 3.62 -7.09 -10.51
N GLY A 77 2.76 -7.50 -9.57
CA GLY A 77 1.47 -6.86 -9.32
C GLY A 77 1.62 -5.44 -8.82
N PHE A 78 2.56 -5.19 -7.91
CA PHE A 78 2.85 -3.85 -7.43
C PHE A 78 3.37 -2.93 -8.55
N GLN A 79 4.30 -3.41 -9.39
CA GLN A 79 4.83 -2.63 -10.51
C GLN A 79 3.75 -2.31 -11.55
N GLN A 80 2.85 -3.26 -11.84
CA GLN A 80 1.72 -3.02 -12.74
C GLN A 80 0.81 -1.93 -12.16
N MET A 81 0.48 -1.99 -10.87
CA MET A 81 -0.31 -0.96 -10.19
C MET A 81 0.34 0.42 -10.31
N LEU A 82 1.66 0.53 -10.10
CA LEU A 82 2.37 1.81 -10.27
C LEU A 82 2.28 2.33 -11.71
N SER A 83 2.41 1.46 -12.70
CA SER A 83 2.27 1.83 -14.11
C SER A 83 0.87 2.38 -14.44
N ASP A 84 -0.17 1.77 -13.88
CA ASP A 84 -1.56 2.23 -14.07
C ASP A 84 -1.85 3.53 -13.31
N ILE A 85 -1.18 3.77 -12.18
CA ILE A 85 -1.20 5.07 -11.48
C ILE A 85 -0.55 6.15 -12.35
N GLU A 86 0.63 5.89 -12.92
CA GLU A 86 1.34 6.83 -13.80
C GLU A 86 0.55 7.13 -15.07
N ALA A 87 -0.20 6.15 -15.59
CA ALA A 87 -1.12 6.34 -16.70
C ALA A 87 -2.39 7.14 -16.33
N GLY A 88 -2.61 7.42 -15.04
CA GLY A 88 -3.77 8.18 -14.57
C GLY A 88 -5.07 7.37 -14.49
N HIS A 89 -4.99 6.03 -14.54
CA HIS A 89 -6.16 5.15 -14.46
C HIS A 89 -6.66 4.98 -13.02
N ILE A 90 -5.80 5.20 -12.03
CA ILE A 90 -6.03 4.94 -10.60
C ILE A 90 -5.81 6.23 -9.81
N ASN A 91 -6.75 6.56 -8.95
CA ASN A 91 -6.62 7.68 -8.00
C ASN A 91 -6.82 7.25 -6.53
N CYS A 92 -7.00 5.95 -6.27
CA CYS A 92 -7.08 5.41 -4.93
C CYS A 92 -6.48 3.99 -4.87
N VAL A 93 -5.65 3.73 -3.87
CA VAL A 93 -5.12 2.39 -3.56
C VAL A 93 -5.69 1.94 -2.22
N ILE A 94 -6.27 0.74 -2.18
CA ILE A 94 -6.83 0.16 -0.97
C ILE A 94 -6.15 -1.17 -0.68
N VAL A 95 -5.70 -1.32 0.57
CA VAL A 95 -5.13 -2.56 1.11
C VAL A 95 -5.89 -3.00 2.35
N LYS A 96 -5.79 -4.28 2.72
CA LYS A 96 -6.37 -4.77 3.96
C LYS A 96 -5.73 -4.08 5.17
N ASP A 97 -4.40 -4.08 5.24
CA ASP A 97 -3.59 -3.48 6.30
C ASP A 97 -2.27 -2.96 5.73
N LEU A 98 -1.58 -2.07 6.46
CA LEU A 98 -0.32 -1.46 6.03
C LEU A 98 0.77 -2.49 5.69
N SER A 99 0.78 -3.64 6.38
CA SER A 99 1.75 -4.70 6.13
C SER A 99 1.61 -5.32 4.73
N ARG A 100 0.45 -5.17 4.07
CA ARG A 100 0.23 -5.62 2.69
C ARG A 100 1.00 -4.76 1.71
N LEU A 101 1.07 -3.44 1.95
CA LEU A 101 1.90 -2.56 1.12
C LEU A 101 3.38 -2.91 1.26
N GLY A 102 3.92 -2.92 2.48
CA GLY A 102 5.30 -3.30 2.75
C GLY A 102 5.56 -3.56 4.23
N ARG A 103 6.63 -4.29 4.52
CA ARG A 103 7.15 -4.49 5.89
C ARG A 103 8.34 -3.58 6.20
N ASN A 104 8.94 -2.97 5.18
CA ASN A 104 9.95 -1.95 5.34
C ASN A 104 9.25 -0.59 5.52
N SER A 105 9.38 -0.02 6.70
CA SER A 105 8.71 1.24 7.07
C SER A 105 9.20 2.44 6.27
N ILE A 106 10.49 2.47 5.90
CA ILE A 106 11.08 3.58 5.15
C ILE A 106 10.47 3.61 3.75
N ASP A 107 10.48 2.47 3.05
CA ASP A 107 9.94 2.37 1.70
C ASP A 107 8.42 2.55 1.70
N THR A 108 7.72 1.97 2.69
CA THR A 108 6.27 2.14 2.84
C THR A 108 5.91 3.61 3.06
N GLY A 109 6.65 4.30 3.94
CA GLY A 109 6.49 5.74 4.15
C GLY A 109 6.74 6.55 2.89
N TYR A 110 7.80 6.25 2.12
CA TYR A 110 8.08 6.90 0.84
C TYR A 110 6.89 6.78 -0.13
N TYR A 111 6.33 5.56 -0.31
CA TYR A 111 5.19 5.40 -1.22
C TYR A 111 3.96 6.17 -0.75
N ILE A 112 3.63 6.12 0.54
CA ILE A 112 2.43 6.79 1.06
C ILE A 112 2.59 8.32 1.08
N GLU A 113 3.72 8.83 1.60
CA GLU A 113 3.89 10.27 1.83
C GLU A 113 4.38 11.03 0.59
N GLN A 114 5.13 10.37 -0.30
CA GLN A 114 5.73 11.03 -1.45
C GLN A 114 5.13 10.55 -2.76
N TYR A 115 5.20 9.25 -3.06
CA TYR A 115 4.81 8.75 -4.38
C TYR A 115 3.30 8.91 -4.63
N PHE A 116 2.46 8.40 -3.75
CA PHE A 116 1.00 8.51 -3.92
C PHE A 116 0.53 9.96 -3.83
N HIS A 117 1.11 10.74 -2.93
CA HIS A 117 0.80 12.16 -2.83
C HIS A 117 1.14 12.93 -4.12
N ALA A 118 2.33 12.71 -4.70
CA ALA A 118 2.76 13.34 -5.94
C ALA A 118 1.85 13.00 -7.14
N HIS A 119 1.23 11.81 -7.14
CA HIS A 119 0.30 11.37 -8.18
C HIS A 119 -1.17 11.64 -7.84
N ASN A 120 -1.47 12.36 -6.75
CA ASN A 120 -2.83 12.60 -6.23
C ASN A 120 -3.62 11.30 -6.00
N VAL A 121 -2.95 10.25 -5.52
CA VAL A 121 -3.53 8.95 -5.20
C VAL A 121 -3.83 8.88 -3.70
N ARG A 122 -5.10 8.66 -3.35
CA ARG A 122 -5.53 8.37 -1.99
C ARG A 122 -5.10 6.96 -1.60
N PHE A 123 -4.63 6.78 -0.38
CA PHE A 123 -4.25 5.46 0.15
C PHE A 123 -5.06 5.11 1.39
N ILE A 124 -5.63 3.89 1.40
CA ILE A 124 -6.49 3.41 2.50
C ILE A 124 -5.99 2.03 2.96
N ALA A 125 -5.77 1.86 4.27
CA ALA A 125 -5.54 0.57 4.92
C ALA A 125 -6.72 0.28 5.87
N VAL A 126 -7.59 -0.65 5.46
CA VAL A 126 -8.93 -0.83 6.04
C VAL A 126 -8.89 -1.22 7.50
N THR A 127 -8.14 -2.27 7.86
CA THR A 127 -8.12 -2.76 9.26
C THR A 127 -7.30 -1.88 10.20
N ASP A 128 -6.37 -1.08 9.65
CA ASP A 128 -5.61 -0.09 10.43
C ASP A 128 -6.35 1.23 10.58
N GLN A 129 -7.55 1.36 9.97
CA GLN A 129 -8.35 2.59 9.94
C GLN A 129 -7.54 3.81 9.47
N PHE A 130 -6.64 3.56 8.52
CA PHE A 130 -5.76 4.57 7.98
C PHE A 130 -6.25 5.04 6.60
N ASP A 131 -6.36 6.34 6.41
CA ASP A 131 -6.80 6.98 5.18
C ASP A 131 -6.06 8.31 4.99
N THR A 132 -5.38 8.48 3.86
CA THR A 132 -4.64 9.72 3.55
C THR A 132 -5.54 10.92 3.26
N ALA A 133 -6.83 10.72 2.99
CA ALA A 133 -7.79 11.82 2.83
C ALA A 133 -8.27 12.37 4.18
N ASP A 134 -8.07 11.66 5.28
CA ASP A 134 -8.42 12.14 6.61
C ASP A 134 -7.34 13.09 7.12
N SER A 135 -7.70 14.36 7.31
CA SER A 135 -6.79 15.42 7.77
C SER A 135 -6.18 15.15 9.17
N GLY A 136 -6.83 14.35 10.00
CA GLY A 136 -6.27 13.86 11.27
C GLY A 136 -5.05 12.97 11.09
N ASN A 137 -5.00 12.21 10.00
CA ASN A 137 -3.90 11.31 9.69
C ASN A 137 -2.65 12.02 9.10
N LEU A 138 -2.83 13.18 8.45
CA LEU A 138 -1.73 13.93 7.85
C LEU A 138 -0.84 14.70 8.86
N HIS A 139 -1.37 15.05 10.06
CA HIS A 139 -0.67 15.87 11.06
C HIS A 139 0.00 15.08 12.19
N GLY A 140 0.14 13.79 12.06
CA GLY A 140 0.77 12.91 13.07
C GLY A 140 0.34 11.44 12.94
N GLY A 141 -0.64 11.17 12.08
CA GLY A 141 -1.33 9.88 12.00
C GLY A 141 -0.53 8.76 11.33
N ILE A 142 0.28 9.06 10.31
CA ILE A 142 1.12 8.05 9.65
C ILE A 142 2.25 7.55 10.55
N MET A 143 2.83 8.43 11.35
CA MET A 143 3.98 8.05 12.19
C MET A 143 3.60 7.06 13.30
N LEU A 144 2.36 7.07 13.79
CA LEU A 144 1.96 6.16 14.86
C LEU A 144 1.69 4.73 14.37
N PRO A 145 0.87 4.49 13.32
CA PRO A 145 0.75 3.16 12.71
C PRO A 145 2.08 2.63 12.14
N LEU A 146 2.89 3.51 11.54
CA LEU A 146 4.20 3.14 11.03
C LEU A 146 5.16 2.74 12.16
N LYS A 147 5.20 3.49 13.27
CA LYS A 147 5.98 3.12 14.46
C LYS A 147 5.52 1.80 15.07
N ASN A 148 4.22 1.56 15.14
CA ASN A 148 3.69 0.30 15.65
C ASN A 148 4.11 -0.88 14.75
N MET A 149 4.03 -0.72 13.44
CA MET A 149 4.50 -1.72 12.48
C MET A 149 6.02 -1.99 12.59
N ILE A 150 6.82 -0.94 12.80
CA ILE A 150 8.27 -1.06 13.05
C ILE A 150 8.52 -1.82 14.35
N ASN A 151 7.83 -1.45 15.43
CA ASN A 151 8.01 -2.07 16.75
C ASN A 151 7.63 -3.55 16.73
N GLU A 152 6.57 -3.94 16.03
CA GLU A 152 6.21 -5.35 15.84
C GLU A 152 7.27 -6.11 15.03
N ALA A 153 7.80 -5.51 13.95
CA ALA A 153 8.86 -6.12 13.15
C ALA A 153 10.15 -6.33 13.99
N TYR A 154 10.54 -5.34 14.79
CA TYR A 154 11.68 -5.47 15.72
C TYR A 154 11.44 -6.52 16.79
N ALA A 155 10.26 -6.56 17.40
CA ALA A 155 9.93 -7.56 18.42
C ALA A 155 9.99 -8.98 17.86
N LEU A 156 9.52 -9.19 16.64
CA LEU A 156 9.59 -10.48 15.95
C LEU A 156 11.03 -10.89 15.61
N ASP A 157 11.88 -9.95 15.17
CA ASP A 157 13.28 -10.22 14.84
C ASP A 157 14.10 -10.55 16.10
N ILE A 158 13.91 -9.79 17.19
CA ILE A 158 14.52 -10.07 18.49
C ILE A 158 14.08 -11.45 19.01
N GLY A 159 12.78 -11.76 18.93
CA GLY A 159 12.25 -13.06 19.34
C GLY A 159 12.84 -14.24 18.55
N ARG A 160 13.10 -14.06 17.26
CA ARG A 160 13.78 -15.05 16.41
C ARG A 160 15.23 -15.24 16.79
N LYS A 161 15.97 -14.16 17.06
CA LYS A 161 17.38 -14.19 17.47
C LYS A 161 17.54 -14.89 18.83
N ILE A 162 16.69 -14.60 19.81
CA ILE A 162 16.69 -15.27 21.11
C ILE A 162 16.41 -16.77 20.98
N LYS A 163 15.41 -17.17 20.17
CA LYS A 163 15.12 -18.60 19.94
C LYS A 163 16.25 -19.33 19.23
N ALA A 164 16.95 -18.68 18.30
CA ALA A 164 18.10 -19.24 17.60
C ALA A 164 19.27 -19.47 18.56
N GLN A 165 19.57 -18.52 19.44
CA GLN A 165 20.62 -18.62 20.46
C GLN A 165 20.31 -19.70 21.50
N ALA A 166 19.06 -19.79 21.96
CA ALA A 166 18.63 -20.81 22.90
C ALA A 166 18.78 -22.24 22.35
N ARG A 167 18.50 -22.45 21.07
CA ARG A 167 18.72 -23.74 20.39
C ARG A 167 20.17 -24.10 20.26
N GLN A 168 21.08 -23.13 20.05
CA GLN A 168 22.52 -23.38 19.99
C GLN A 168 23.11 -23.67 21.39
N ALA A 169 22.59 -23.07 22.46
CA ALA A 169 23.04 -23.28 23.82
C ALA A 169 22.56 -24.61 24.41
N GLY A 170 21.42 -25.16 23.95
CA GLY A 170 20.87 -26.44 24.41
C GLY A 170 21.40 -27.67 23.66
N SER A 171 22.34 -27.51 22.71
CA SER A 171 22.94 -28.59 21.91
C SER A 171 24.37 -28.93 22.30
N LYS A 172 24.78 -28.66 23.55
CA LYS A 172 26.06 -29.11 24.14
C LYS A 172 25.81 -30.11 25.24
#